data_b5cbe1f8a11abc99081c0de6542da749
#
_entry.id   b5cbe1f8a11abc99081c0de6542da749
#
_cell.length_a   1.000
_cell.length_b   1.000
_cell.length_c   1.000
_cell.angle_alpha   90.00
_cell.angle_beta   90.00
_cell.angle_gamma   90.00
#
_symmetry.space_group_name_H-M   'P 1'
#
loop_
_entity.id
_entity.type
_entity.pdbx_description
1 polymer ?
#
loop_
_entity_poly.entity_id
_entity_poly.type
_entity_poly.pdbx_seq_one_letter_code
_entity_poly.pdbx_strand_id
1 'polypeptide(L)'
;MSSLFRVGGDAYDDFMGRYSTRLAGPFADFAGVEPGQRALDVGAGTGALTAELVARGVSVAAADPSPEFATVLRERFPNLEVEEAPAESLPWGDGVFDVALAQLVVAFVSDAPAAVAEMARVARRVAVCMWGIAEVDMFAAIDRTDSVIGTSRTEPRRYRTPQEIHDLLAPLGEVESAELDVTAGYRDYDEFWQALQRGVGPAGHWIASLDAEALERAHQELFRQLGSPSGPFELRARAFAGAVMPG
;
A
#
# COMPACT_ATOMS: atom_id res chain seq x y z
N MET A 1 -4.47 14.11 3.81
CA MET A 1 -3.42 13.07 3.69
C MET A 1 -2.34 13.29 4.73
N SER A 2 -1.94 12.26 5.43
CA SER A 2 -0.92 12.33 6.49
C SER A 2 0.42 12.77 5.89
N SER A 3 1.18 13.62 6.62
CA SER A 3 2.54 14.04 6.27
C SER A 3 3.55 12.88 6.10
N LEU A 4 3.11 11.65 6.34
CA LEU A 4 3.87 10.41 6.33
C LEU A 4 4.42 10.00 4.95
N PHE A 5 3.89 10.55 3.85
CA PHE A 5 4.27 10.19 2.48
C PHE A 5 4.83 11.37 1.67
N ARG A 6 5.25 12.45 2.34
CA ARG A 6 5.98 13.57 1.71
C ARG A 6 7.45 13.23 1.50
N VAL A 7 7.71 12.15 0.77
CA VAL A 7 9.07 11.72 0.38
C VAL A 7 9.06 11.52 -1.13
N GLY A 8 10.20 11.75 -1.78
CA GLY A 8 10.31 11.57 -3.23
C GLY A 8 9.91 10.15 -3.66
N GLY A 9 9.33 10.01 -4.85
CA GLY A 9 8.85 8.74 -5.39
C GLY A 9 9.91 7.62 -5.35
N ASP A 10 11.18 7.95 -5.61
CA ASP A 10 12.29 6.98 -5.56
C ASP A 10 12.50 6.37 -4.16
N ALA A 11 12.36 7.17 -3.09
CA ALA A 11 12.48 6.66 -1.72
C ALA A 11 11.34 5.71 -1.36
N TYR A 12 10.13 5.98 -1.86
CA TYR A 12 8.99 5.08 -1.71
C TYR A 12 9.22 3.77 -2.46
N ASP A 13 9.66 3.83 -3.71
CA ASP A 13 9.90 2.68 -4.57
C ASP A 13 11.00 1.76 -4.02
N ASP A 14 12.07 2.32 -3.48
CA ASP A 14 13.18 1.56 -2.88
C ASP A 14 12.79 0.80 -1.59
N PHE A 15 11.78 1.25 -0.87
CA PHE A 15 11.32 0.64 0.37
C PHE A 15 9.99 -0.12 0.19
N MET A 16 8.89 0.59 0.17
CA MET A 16 7.55 -0.04 0.06
C MET A 16 7.22 -0.50 -1.35
N GLY A 17 7.78 0.13 -2.37
CA GLY A 17 7.60 -0.26 -3.77
C GLY A 17 8.04 -1.69 -4.08
N ARG A 18 9.04 -2.21 -3.35
CA ARG A 18 9.48 -3.62 -3.46
C ARG A 18 8.35 -4.61 -3.17
N TYR A 19 7.49 -4.27 -2.21
CA TYR A 19 6.34 -5.10 -1.83
C TYR A 19 5.12 -4.77 -2.67
N SER A 20 4.80 -3.48 -2.85
CA SER A 20 3.59 -3.06 -3.56
C SER A 20 3.59 -3.48 -5.03
N THR A 21 4.74 -3.44 -5.71
CA THR A 21 4.88 -3.94 -7.08
C THR A 21 4.62 -5.44 -7.19
N ARG A 22 5.10 -6.24 -6.21
CA ARG A 22 4.85 -7.68 -6.18
C ARG A 22 3.42 -8.04 -5.79
N LEU A 23 2.78 -7.19 -5.00
CA LEU A 23 1.38 -7.36 -4.60
C LEU A 23 0.40 -7.04 -5.74
N ALA A 24 0.78 -6.15 -6.66
CA ALA A 24 -0.11 -5.66 -7.70
C ALA A 24 -0.70 -6.77 -8.58
N GLY A 25 0.11 -7.75 -9.01
CA GLY A 25 -0.33 -8.90 -9.80
C GLY A 25 -1.36 -9.77 -9.07
N PRO A 26 -1.02 -10.36 -7.92
CA PRO A 26 -1.96 -11.14 -7.10
C PRO A 26 -3.24 -10.38 -6.73
N PHE A 27 -3.14 -9.06 -6.47
CA PHE A 27 -4.31 -8.24 -6.15
C PHE A 27 -5.21 -8.01 -7.37
N ALA A 28 -4.63 -7.74 -8.54
CA ALA A 28 -5.39 -7.61 -9.78
C ALA A 28 -6.07 -8.94 -10.19
N ASP A 29 -5.41 -10.10 -9.96
CA ASP A 29 -6.00 -11.43 -10.17
C ASP A 29 -7.21 -11.64 -9.25
N PHE A 30 -7.07 -11.36 -7.96
CA PHE A 30 -8.15 -11.47 -6.99
C PHE A 30 -9.32 -10.53 -7.31
N ALA A 31 -9.03 -9.30 -7.76
CA ALA A 31 -10.05 -8.34 -8.17
C ALA A 31 -10.78 -8.74 -9.47
N GLY A 32 -10.33 -9.80 -10.16
CA GLY A 32 -10.95 -10.27 -11.42
C GLY A 32 -10.71 -9.31 -12.57
N VAL A 33 -9.54 -8.67 -12.62
CA VAL A 33 -9.19 -7.72 -13.67
C VAL A 33 -8.86 -8.45 -14.96
N GLU A 34 -9.57 -8.14 -16.04
CA GLU A 34 -9.42 -8.75 -17.36
C GLU A 34 -9.03 -7.73 -18.43
N PRO A 35 -8.29 -8.16 -19.49
CA PRO A 35 -7.97 -7.29 -20.61
C PRO A 35 -9.21 -6.67 -21.25
N GLY A 36 -9.12 -5.40 -21.62
CA GLY A 36 -10.20 -4.65 -22.27
C GLY A 36 -11.19 -3.99 -21.30
N GLN A 37 -11.11 -4.27 -20.00
CA GLN A 37 -11.87 -3.55 -18.98
C GLN A 37 -11.36 -2.11 -18.82
N ARG A 38 -12.17 -1.27 -18.18
CA ARG A 38 -11.78 0.05 -17.68
C ARG A 38 -11.66 0.01 -16.17
N ALA A 39 -10.45 0.23 -15.67
CA ALA A 39 -10.15 0.18 -14.24
C ALA A 39 -9.74 1.55 -13.68
N LEU A 40 -10.07 1.78 -12.40
CA LEU A 40 -9.62 2.93 -11.63
C LEU A 40 -8.65 2.46 -10.54
N ASP A 41 -7.43 3.02 -10.54
CA ASP A 41 -6.45 2.87 -9.45
C ASP A 41 -6.62 4.05 -8.48
N VAL A 42 -7.15 3.77 -7.27
CA VAL A 42 -7.47 4.76 -6.25
C VAL A 42 -6.35 4.82 -5.21
N GLY A 43 -5.75 6.00 -5.02
CA GLY A 43 -4.56 6.18 -4.20
C GLY A 43 -3.33 5.56 -4.87
N ALA A 44 -3.16 5.81 -6.15
CA ALA A 44 -2.21 5.11 -7.02
C ALA A 44 -0.73 5.33 -6.64
N GLY A 45 -0.40 6.36 -5.85
CA GLY A 45 0.95 6.64 -5.38
C GLY A 45 1.93 6.81 -6.55
N THR A 46 3.00 6.02 -6.56
CA THR A 46 4.00 6.02 -7.63
C THR A 46 3.62 5.12 -8.83
N GLY A 47 2.46 4.46 -8.80
CA GLY A 47 1.91 3.70 -9.92
C GLY A 47 2.26 2.21 -9.96
N ALA A 48 2.51 1.57 -8.83
CA ALA A 48 2.81 0.15 -8.78
C ALA A 48 1.66 -0.72 -9.32
N LEU A 49 0.42 -0.47 -8.86
CA LEU A 49 -0.78 -1.15 -9.37
C LEU A 49 -1.12 -0.64 -10.79
N THR A 50 -1.02 0.65 -11.04
CA THR A 50 -1.21 1.25 -12.36
C THR A 50 -0.37 0.54 -13.43
N ALA A 51 0.93 0.30 -13.17
CA ALA A 51 1.83 -0.40 -14.09
C ALA A 51 1.36 -1.82 -14.43
N GLU A 52 0.92 -2.56 -13.42
CA GLU A 52 0.37 -3.91 -13.58
C GLU A 52 -0.91 -3.91 -14.42
N LEU A 53 -1.85 -2.99 -14.14
CA LEU A 53 -3.09 -2.87 -14.90
C LEU A 53 -2.84 -2.53 -16.37
N VAL A 54 -1.92 -1.60 -16.63
CA VAL A 54 -1.50 -1.24 -18.01
C VAL A 54 -0.87 -2.44 -18.72
N ALA A 55 0.00 -3.20 -18.04
CA ALA A 55 0.64 -4.39 -18.61
C ALA A 55 -0.37 -5.49 -18.97
N ARG A 56 -1.52 -5.55 -18.29
CA ARG A 56 -2.64 -6.46 -18.59
C ARG A 56 -3.51 -6.01 -19.77
N GLY A 57 -3.26 -4.87 -20.37
CA GLY A 57 -4.09 -4.34 -21.45
C GLY A 57 -5.43 -3.76 -21.00
N VAL A 58 -5.47 -3.26 -19.76
CA VAL A 58 -6.63 -2.58 -19.16
C VAL A 58 -6.57 -1.08 -19.51
N SER A 59 -7.73 -0.46 -19.77
CA SER A 59 -7.84 1.00 -19.86
C SER A 59 -7.86 1.58 -18.46
N VAL A 60 -6.77 2.23 -18.03
CA VAL A 60 -6.58 2.68 -16.66
C VAL A 60 -6.81 4.18 -16.52
N ALA A 61 -7.53 4.58 -15.46
CA ALA A 61 -7.45 5.91 -14.87
C ALA A 61 -6.87 5.80 -13.46
N ALA A 62 -6.26 6.85 -12.96
CA ALA A 62 -5.63 6.88 -11.65
C ALA A 62 -6.02 8.13 -10.86
N ALA A 63 -6.21 8.00 -9.54
CA ALA A 63 -6.43 9.11 -8.62
C ALA A 63 -5.44 9.04 -7.46
N ASP A 64 -4.83 10.17 -7.12
CA ASP A 64 -4.05 10.32 -5.88
C ASP A 64 -4.18 11.76 -5.36
N PRO A 65 -4.43 11.99 -4.05
CA PRO A 65 -4.55 13.35 -3.51
C PRO A 65 -3.21 14.06 -3.33
N SER A 66 -2.07 13.41 -3.55
CA SER A 66 -0.74 14.02 -3.49
C SER A 66 -0.35 14.59 -4.85
N PRO A 67 -0.13 15.92 -4.96
CA PRO A 67 0.38 16.54 -6.18
C PRO A 67 1.72 15.94 -6.66
N GLU A 68 2.57 15.54 -5.71
CA GLU A 68 3.85 14.90 -5.99
C GLU A 68 3.66 13.55 -6.68
N PHE A 69 2.77 12.70 -6.16
CA PHE A 69 2.47 11.40 -6.76
C PHE A 69 1.72 11.54 -8.09
N ALA A 70 0.77 12.45 -8.19
CA ALA A 70 0.08 12.73 -9.44
C ALA A 70 1.05 13.19 -10.55
N THR A 71 2.09 13.97 -10.19
CA THR A 71 3.16 14.36 -11.12
C THR A 71 3.98 13.16 -11.57
N VAL A 72 4.43 12.30 -10.63
CA VAL A 72 5.17 11.07 -10.95
C VAL A 72 4.35 10.14 -11.85
N LEU A 73 3.05 9.99 -11.58
CA LEU A 73 2.16 9.17 -12.42
C LEU A 73 2.07 9.71 -13.85
N ARG A 74 1.88 11.03 -14.03
CA ARG A 74 1.81 11.65 -15.36
C ARG A 74 3.12 11.52 -16.14
N GLU A 75 4.25 11.58 -15.45
CA GLU A 75 5.57 11.38 -16.07
C GLU A 75 5.79 9.92 -16.48
N ARG A 76 5.42 8.96 -15.63
CA ARG A 76 5.57 7.51 -15.91
C ARG A 76 4.57 7.01 -16.94
N PHE A 77 3.37 7.58 -16.95
CA PHE A 77 2.26 7.13 -17.79
C PHE A 77 1.62 8.31 -18.52
N PRO A 78 2.29 8.91 -19.54
CA PRO A 78 1.88 10.18 -20.17
C PRO A 78 0.54 10.10 -20.91
N ASN A 79 0.04 8.90 -21.21
CA ASN A 79 -1.25 8.68 -21.88
C ASN A 79 -2.38 8.30 -20.91
N LEU A 80 -2.12 8.29 -19.61
CA LEU A 80 -3.11 7.94 -18.61
C LEU A 80 -3.91 9.16 -18.16
N GLU A 81 -5.19 8.95 -17.87
CA GLU A 81 -6.03 9.90 -17.16
C GLU A 81 -5.63 9.88 -15.66
N VAL A 82 -4.98 10.95 -15.19
CA VAL A 82 -4.51 11.06 -13.80
C VAL A 82 -5.12 12.28 -13.14
N GLU A 83 -5.92 12.06 -12.09
CA GLU A 83 -6.61 13.09 -11.32
C GLU A 83 -6.01 13.26 -9.93
N GLU A 84 -5.85 14.51 -9.52
CA GLU A 84 -5.47 14.87 -8.17
C GLU A 84 -6.73 14.94 -7.30
N ALA A 85 -7.14 13.79 -6.75
CA ALA A 85 -8.40 13.67 -6.02
C ALA A 85 -8.29 12.71 -4.82
N PRO A 86 -8.98 13.02 -3.71
CA PRO A 86 -9.10 12.10 -2.58
C PRO A 86 -10.07 10.96 -2.93
N ALA A 87 -9.86 9.79 -2.32
CA ALA A 87 -10.70 8.62 -2.53
C ALA A 87 -12.17 8.82 -2.15
N GLU A 88 -12.44 9.77 -1.26
CA GLU A 88 -13.78 10.15 -0.77
C GLU A 88 -14.55 11.05 -1.76
N SER A 89 -13.90 11.53 -2.84
CA SER A 89 -14.53 12.41 -3.84
C SER A 89 -13.84 12.25 -5.20
N LEU A 90 -14.30 11.28 -5.97
CA LEU A 90 -13.73 10.92 -7.27
C LEU A 90 -14.40 11.71 -8.41
N PRO A 91 -13.66 12.33 -9.36
CA PRO A 91 -14.21 13.26 -10.36
C PRO A 91 -14.89 12.55 -11.54
N TRP A 92 -15.25 11.29 -11.41
CA TRP A 92 -15.92 10.53 -12.48
C TRP A 92 -17.41 10.31 -12.18
N GLY A 93 -18.19 10.10 -13.24
CA GLY A 93 -19.61 9.77 -13.16
C GLY A 93 -19.86 8.35 -12.64
N ASP A 94 -21.14 8.04 -12.37
CA ASP A 94 -21.57 6.75 -11.84
C ASP A 94 -21.31 5.61 -12.84
N GLY A 95 -20.74 4.49 -12.35
CA GLY A 95 -20.57 3.26 -13.13
C GLY A 95 -19.65 3.37 -14.36
N VAL A 96 -18.75 4.36 -14.37
CA VAL A 96 -17.83 4.61 -15.50
C VAL A 96 -16.78 3.51 -15.62
N PHE A 97 -16.43 2.84 -14.52
CA PHE A 97 -15.41 1.80 -14.48
C PHE A 97 -16.03 0.40 -14.28
N ASP A 98 -15.35 -0.61 -14.83
CA ASP A 98 -15.70 -2.00 -14.55
C ASP A 98 -15.23 -2.38 -13.15
N VAL A 99 -14.05 -1.88 -12.74
CA VAL A 99 -13.48 -2.14 -11.41
C VAL A 99 -12.73 -0.91 -10.87
N ALA A 100 -12.90 -0.62 -9.57
CA ALA A 100 -12.09 0.33 -8.82
C ALA A 100 -11.27 -0.44 -7.78
N LEU A 101 -9.97 -0.19 -7.76
CA LEU A 101 -9.02 -0.88 -6.88
C LEU A 101 -8.31 0.13 -5.98
N ALA A 102 -8.13 -0.24 -4.70
CA ALA A 102 -7.34 0.54 -3.74
C ALA A 102 -6.31 -0.37 -3.06
N GLN A 103 -5.07 -0.33 -3.53
CA GLN A 103 -3.97 -1.11 -3.00
C GLN A 103 -3.25 -0.35 -1.89
N LEU A 104 -3.38 -0.80 -0.64
CA LEU A 104 -2.70 -0.26 0.55
C LEU A 104 -3.11 1.18 0.90
N VAL A 105 -4.35 1.55 0.66
CA VAL A 105 -4.86 2.94 0.75
C VAL A 105 -5.80 3.16 1.93
N VAL A 106 -6.78 2.29 2.15
CA VAL A 106 -7.95 2.55 3.02
C VAL A 106 -7.61 2.88 4.48
N ALA A 107 -6.43 2.52 4.97
CA ALA A 107 -5.97 2.89 6.32
C ALA A 107 -5.47 4.35 6.42
N PHE A 108 -5.26 5.02 5.29
CA PHE A 108 -4.64 6.35 5.21
C PHE A 108 -5.60 7.45 4.73
N VAL A 109 -6.81 7.09 4.33
CA VAL A 109 -7.87 8.03 3.97
C VAL A 109 -8.55 8.62 5.23
N SER A 110 -9.20 9.75 5.08
CA SER A 110 -9.88 10.42 6.21
C SER A 110 -11.13 9.65 6.65
N ASP A 111 -11.89 9.14 5.66
CA ASP A 111 -13.13 8.37 5.85
C ASP A 111 -13.17 7.18 4.90
N ALA A 112 -12.74 6.00 5.38
CA ALA A 112 -12.70 4.81 4.56
C ALA A 112 -14.09 4.30 4.11
N PRO A 113 -15.15 4.33 4.95
CA PRO A 113 -16.51 4.09 4.49
C PRO A 113 -16.94 5.00 3.34
N ALA A 114 -16.67 6.31 3.42
CA ALA A 114 -16.98 7.23 2.33
C ALA A 114 -16.16 6.93 1.07
N ALA A 115 -14.87 6.59 1.23
CA ALA A 115 -14.00 6.24 0.11
C ALA A 115 -14.51 5.00 -0.64
N VAL A 116 -14.86 3.90 0.06
CA VAL A 116 -15.36 2.69 -0.62
C VAL A 116 -16.76 2.89 -1.19
N ALA A 117 -17.60 3.74 -0.59
CA ALA A 117 -18.89 4.12 -1.16
C ALA A 117 -18.73 4.92 -2.45
N GLU A 118 -17.75 5.81 -2.51
CA GLU A 118 -17.43 6.59 -3.70
C GLU A 118 -16.82 5.70 -4.81
N MET A 119 -15.96 4.74 -4.45
CA MET A 119 -15.50 3.70 -5.39
C MET A 119 -16.67 2.89 -5.95
N ALA A 120 -17.66 2.51 -5.11
CA ALA A 120 -18.86 1.80 -5.53
C ALA A 120 -19.79 2.63 -6.42
N ARG A 121 -19.80 3.97 -6.25
CA ARG A 121 -20.53 4.86 -7.14
C ARG A 121 -19.96 4.87 -8.55
N VAL A 122 -18.63 4.90 -8.67
CA VAL A 122 -17.96 5.04 -9.97
C VAL A 122 -17.68 3.71 -10.68
N ALA A 123 -17.74 2.57 -9.97
CA ALA A 123 -17.37 1.26 -10.51
C ALA A 123 -18.37 0.16 -10.19
N ARG A 124 -18.44 -0.86 -11.05
CA ARG A 124 -19.31 -2.05 -10.89
C ARG A 124 -18.73 -3.07 -9.90
N ARG A 125 -17.43 -3.08 -9.69
CA ARG A 125 -16.72 -3.90 -8.72
C ARG A 125 -15.74 -3.04 -7.95
N VAL A 126 -15.67 -3.26 -6.64
CA VAL A 126 -14.71 -2.60 -5.75
C VAL A 126 -13.80 -3.64 -5.15
N ALA A 127 -12.49 -3.39 -5.15
CA ALA A 127 -11.52 -4.22 -4.47
C ALA A 127 -10.56 -3.36 -3.63
N VAL A 128 -10.28 -3.79 -2.40
CA VAL A 128 -9.31 -3.15 -1.53
C VAL A 128 -8.37 -4.19 -0.94
N CYS A 129 -7.12 -3.81 -0.63
CA CYS A 129 -6.24 -4.63 0.17
C CYS A 129 -5.38 -3.79 1.12
N MET A 130 -5.00 -4.38 2.26
CA MET A 130 -4.12 -3.77 3.26
C MET A 130 -3.17 -4.82 3.85
N TRP A 131 -1.98 -4.38 4.27
CA TRP A 131 -1.06 -5.25 4.99
C TRP A 131 -1.64 -5.72 6.33
N GLY A 132 -1.58 -7.03 6.58
CA GLY A 132 -1.67 -7.60 7.92
C GLY A 132 -0.39 -7.30 8.67
N ILE A 133 -0.39 -6.33 9.59
CA ILE A 133 0.87 -5.83 10.19
C ILE A 133 1.67 -6.92 10.90
N ALA A 134 0.99 -7.82 11.61
CA ALA A 134 1.64 -8.95 12.27
C ALA A 134 2.19 -9.99 11.26
N GLU A 135 1.68 -9.98 10.03
CA GLU A 135 1.98 -10.89 8.94
C GLU A 135 3.02 -10.32 7.95
N VAL A 136 3.63 -9.17 8.30
CA VAL A 136 4.73 -8.57 7.52
C VAL A 136 6.00 -8.68 8.35
N ASP A 137 6.92 -9.55 7.95
CA ASP A 137 8.15 -9.87 8.69
C ASP A 137 8.92 -8.61 9.11
N MET A 138 9.02 -7.62 8.21
CA MET A 138 9.64 -6.33 8.47
C MET A 138 8.95 -5.56 9.60
N PHE A 139 7.63 -5.41 9.55
CA PHE A 139 6.89 -4.65 10.56
C PHE A 139 6.91 -5.36 11.91
N ALA A 140 6.81 -6.69 11.91
CA ALA A 140 6.93 -7.50 13.12
C ALA A 140 8.33 -7.36 13.77
N ALA A 141 9.40 -7.30 12.97
CA ALA A 141 10.75 -7.05 13.46
C ALA A 141 10.92 -5.63 14.02
N ILE A 142 10.36 -4.63 13.34
CA ILE A 142 10.37 -3.22 13.78
C ILE A 142 9.59 -3.07 15.11
N ASP A 143 8.40 -3.67 15.25
CA ASP A 143 7.59 -3.60 16.47
C ASP A 143 8.32 -4.23 17.67
N ARG A 144 8.98 -5.39 17.46
CA ARG A 144 9.82 -6.01 18.49
C ARG A 144 11.00 -5.13 18.86
N THR A 145 11.64 -4.50 17.87
CA THR A 145 12.76 -3.58 18.09
C THR A 145 12.31 -2.36 18.90
N ASP A 146 11.23 -1.71 18.52
CA ASP A 146 10.65 -0.56 19.23
C ASP A 146 10.36 -0.91 20.70
N SER A 147 9.77 -2.07 20.95
CA SER A 147 9.50 -2.56 22.31
C SER A 147 10.76 -2.77 23.15
N VAL A 148 11.85 -3.28 22.54
CA VAL A 148 13.12 -3.54 23.24
C VAL A 148 13.87 -2.26 23.56
N ILE A 149 13.91 -1.31 22.63
CA ILE A 149 14.63 -0.03 22.85
C ILE A 149 13.82 0.97 23.68
N GLY A 150 12.52 0.68 23.93
CA GLY A 150 11.67 1.47 24.83
C GLY A 150 11.18 2.77 24.22
N THR A 151 11.03 2.82 22.89
CA THR A 151 10.39 3.92 22.17
C THR A 151 8.90 3.62 21.96
N SER A 152 8.13 4.58 21.49
CA SER A 152 6.69 4.42 21.25
C SER A 152 6.34 4.89 19.86
N ARG A 153 6.11 3.93 18.99
CA ARG A 153 5.68 4.19 17.62
C ARG A 153 4.16 4.25 17.54
N THR A 154 3.63 5.32 16.97
CA THR A 154 2.20 5.44 16.69
C THR A 154 1.93 5.18 15.20
N GLU A 155 1.13 4.18 14.92
CA GLU A 155 0.66 3.90 13.56
C GLU A 155 -0.86 3.87 13.49
N PRO A 156 -1.45 4.20 12.33
CA PRO A 156 -2.84 3.86 12.07
C PRO A 156 -3.01 2.34 12.18
N ARG A 157 -3.92 1.86 13.03
CA ARG A 157 -4.14 0.41 13.27
C ARG A 157 -5.46 -0.09 12.73
N ARG A 158 -5.96 0.49 11.62
CA ARG A 158 -7.25 0.15 11.03
C ARG A 158 -7.07 -0.65 9.73
N TYR A 159 -8.03 -1.52 9.44
CA TYR A 159 -8.11 -2.31 8.21
C TYR A 159 -6.92 -3.25 8.01
N ARG A 160 -6.48 -3.93 9.10
CA ARG A 160 -5.29 -4.78 9.14
C ARG A 160 -5.59 -6.26 9.39
N THR A 161 -6.87 -6.59 9.47
CA THR A 161 -7.37 -7.94 9.64
C THR A 161 -8.39 -8.27 8.55
N PRO A 162 -8.58 -9.56 8.21
CA PRO A 162 -9.62 -9.96 7.25
C PRO A 162 -11.00 -9.44 7.64
N GLN A 163 -11.33 -9.47 8.94
CA GLN A 163 -12.62 -9.02 9.45
C GLN A 163 -12.83 -7.51 9.25
N GLU A 164 -11.81 -6.68 9.51
CA GLU A 164 -11.93 -5.22 9.31
C GLU A 164 -12.12 -4.86 7.83
N ILE A 165 -11.47 -5.59 6.91
CA ILE A 165 -11.69 -5.41 5.46
C ILE A 165 -13.09 -5.86 5.06
N HIS A 166 -13.53 -7.03 5.57
CA HIS A 166 -14.88 -7.51 5.34
C HIS A 166 -15.93 -6.49 5.83
N ASP A 167 -15.80 -6.02 7.07
CA ASP A 167 -16.77 -5.10 7.69
C ASP A 167 -16.80 -3.73 6.97
N LEU A 168 -15.68 -3.29 6.39
CA LEU A 168 -15.62 -2.09 5.58
C LEU A 168 -16.45 -2.22 4.29
N LEU A 169 -16.42 -3.39 3.65
CA LEU A 169 -17.08 -3.61 2.35
C LEU A 169 -18.50 -4.18 2.48
N ALA A 170 -18.82 -4.85 3.58
CA ALA A 170 -20.13 -5.53 3.79
C ALA A 170 -21.37 -4.63 3.57
N PRO A 171 -21.35 -3.32 3.86
CA PRO A 171 -22.47 -2.43 3.53
C PRO A 171 -22.76 -2.29 2.03
N LEU A 172 -21.80 -2.65 1.14
CA LEU A 172 -21.92 -2.54 -0.31
C LEU A 172 -22.48 -3.81 -0.97
N GLY A 173 -22.41 -4.97 -0.30
CA GLY A 173 -22.87 -6.26 -0.83
C GLY A 173 -22.14 -7.46 -0.23
N GLU A 174 -22.24 -8.60 -0.90
CA GLU A 174 -21.50 -9.81 -0.51
C GLU A 174 -20.01 -9.66 -0.77
N VAL A 175 -19.19 -9.94 0.25
CA VAL A 175 -17.74 -9.72 0.22
C VAL A 175 -17.00 -11.02 -0.03
N GLU A 176 -16.24 -11.06 -1.11
CA GLU A 176 -15.18 -12.04 -1.34
C GLU A 176 -13.94 -11.62 -0.56
N SER A 177 -13.20 -12.56 0.02
CA SER A 177 -11.97 -12.27 0.80
C SER A 177 -10.83 -13.18 0.38
N ALA A 178 -9.60 -12.67 0.44
CA ALA A 178 -8.38 -13.44 0.18
C ALA A 178 -7.19 -12.96 1.03
N GLU A 179 -6.22 -13.85 1.20
CA GLU A 179 -4.90 -13.57 1.72
C GLU A 179 -3.91 -13.57 0.55
N LEU A 180 -3.13 -12.52 0.41
CA LEU A 180 -2.19 -12.33 -0.69
C LEU A 180 -0.76 -12.28 -0.13
N ASP A 181 0.03 -13.30 -0.43
CA ASP A 181 1.41 -13.45 0.05
C ASP A 181 2.40 -12.97 -0.99
N VAL A 182 3.37 -12.17 -0.55
CA VAL A 182 4.49 -11.73 -1.38
C VAL A 182 5.80 -11.77 -0.59
N THR A 183 6.92 -11.77 -1.29
CA THR A 183 8.25 -11.66 -0.69
C THR A 183 9.02 -10.51 -1.30
N ALA A 184 9.86 -9.82 -0.52
CA ALA A 184 10.80 -8.83 -1.01
C ALA A 184 12.23 -9.24 -0.64
N GLY A 185 13.11 -9.27 -1.63
CA GLY A 185 14.53 -9.61 -1.44
C GLY A 185 15.37 -8.36 -1.14
N TYR A 186 16.39 -8.57 -0.33
CA TYR A 186 17.45 -7.61 -0.02
C TYR A 186 18.80 -8.28 -0.25
N ARG A 187 19.75 -7.55 -0.82
CA ARG A 187 21.11 -8.03 -1.06
C ARG A 187 21.86 -8.28 0.25
N ASP A 188 21.65 -7.44 1.22
CA ASP A 188 22.25 -7.46 2.56
C ASP A 188 21.43 -6.59 3.53
N TYR A 189 21.80 -6.62 4.81
CA TYR A 189 21.14 -5.82 5.84
C TYR A 189 21.37 -4.30 5.64
N ASP A 190 22.51 -3.91 5.11
CA ASP A 190 22.80 -2.48 4.88
C ASP A 190 21.85 -1.87 3.85
N GLU A 191 21.53 -2.60 2.78
CA GLU A 191 20.51 -2.17 1.81
C GLU A 191 19.14 -1.99 2.46
N PHE A 192 18.71 -2.95 3.28
CA PHE A 192 17.45 -2.85 4.02
C PHE A 192 17.44 -1.64 4.96
N TRP A 193 18.50 -1.48 5.75
CA TRP A 193 18.62 -0.38 6.72
C TRP A 193 18.63 0.99 6.04
N GLN A 194 19.38 1.15 4.95
CA GLN A 194 19.40 2.39 4.17
C GLN A 194 18.03 2.73 3.58
N ALA A 195 17.28 1.75 3.07
CA ALA A 195 15.94 1.96 2.57
C ALA A 195 14.99 2.43 3.69
N LEU A 196 15.08 1.83 4.88
CA LEU A 196 14.29 2.23 6.06
C LEU A 196 14.62 3.66 6.52
N GLN A 197 15.89 4.07 6.50
CA GLN A 197 16.34 5.41 6.89
C GLN A 197 15.87 6.54 5.95
N ARG A 198 15.43 6.22 4.73
CA ARG A 198 14.88 7.23 3.80
C ARG A 198 13.55 7.84 4.25
N GLY A 199 12.98 7.40 5.35
CA GLY A 199 11.89 8.07 6.03
C GLY A 199 10.49 7.80 5.47
N VAL A 200 10.30 6.72 4.71
CA VAL A 200 9.02 6.37 4.10
C VAL A 200 8.05 5.77 5.12
N GLY A 201 6.85 6.35 5.19
CA GLY A 201 5.77 5.85 6.03
C GLY A 201 6.06 5.88 7.53
N PRO A 202 5.22 5.25 8.35
CA PRO A 202 5.37 5.26 9.82
C PRO A 202 6.70 4.70 10.32
N ALA A 203 7.23 3.66 9.68
CA ALA A 203 8.49 3.03 10.07
C ALA A 203 9.70 3.95 9.83
N GLY A 204 9.74 4.62 8.67
CA GLY A 204 10.79 5.59 8.38
C GLY A 204 10.71 6.83 9.25
N HIS A 205 9.51 7.33 9.55
CA HIS A 205 9.34 8.43 10.49
C HIS A 205 9.78 8.09 11.90
N TRP A 206 9.52 6.86 12.36
CA TRP A 206 10.02 6.38 13.64
C TRP A 206 11.54 6.42 13.68
N ILE A 207 12.23 5.83 12.69
CA ILE A 207 13.69 5.86 12.59
C ILE A 207 14.22 7.31 12.59
N ALA A 208 13.60 8.21 11.82
CA ALA A 208 14.01 9.61 11.75
C ALA A 208 13.77 10.39 13.06
N SER A 209 12.93 9.89 13.97
CA SER A 209 12.65 10.50 15.28
C SER A 209 13.62 10.09 16.37
N LEU A 210 14.47 9.07 16.15
CA LEU A 210 15.41 8.54 17.14
C LEU A 210 16.63 9.46 17.26
N ASP A 211 17.11 9.64 18.48
CA ASP A 211 18.44 10.22 18.71
C ASP A 211 19.56 9.24 18.32
N ALA A 212 20.80 9.70 18.32
CA ALA A 212 21.93 8.91 17.82
C ALA A 212 22.13 7.59 18.62
N GLU A 213 21.90 7.59 19.93
CA GLU A 213 22.04 6.41 20.78
C GLU A 213 20.92 5.40 20.53
N ALA A 214 19.68 5.88 20.44
CA ALA A 214 18.51 5.03 20.14
C ALA A 214 18.59 4.48 18.72
N LEU A 215 19.08 5.26 17.75
CA LEU A 215 19.27 4.83 16.35
C LEU A 215 20.30 3.69 16.25
N GLU A 216 21.41 3.76 16.95
CA GLU A 216 22.42 2.69 16.99
C GLU A 216 21.84 1.42 17.65
N ARG A 217 21.10 1.56 18.74
CA ARG A 217 20.41 0.44 19.40
C ARG A 217 19.35 -0.17 18.46
N ALA A 218 18.59 0.67 17.75
CA ALA A 218 17.60 0.21 16.78
C ALA A 218 18.24 -0.57 15.63
N HIS A 219 19.37 -0.09 15.10
CA HIS A 219 20.12 -0.77 14.06
C HIS A 219 20.57 -2.18 14.48
N GLN A 220 21.22 -2.29 15.65
CA GLN A 220 21.71 -3.57 16.16
C GLN A 220 20.57 -4.54 16.51
N GLU A 221 19.53 -4.03 17.15
CA GLU A 221 18.39 -4.84 17.56
C GLU A 221 17.60 -5.34 16.34
N LEU A 222 17.33 -4.47 15.36
CA LEU A 222 16.62 -4.85 14.16
C LEU A 222 17.39 -5.91 13.34
N PHE A 223 18.72 -5.77 13.24
CA PHE A 223 19.57 -6.79 12.64
C PHE A 223 19.37 -8.15 13.33
N ARG A 224 19.34 -8.17 14.66
CA ARG A 224 19.11 -9.38 15.45
C ARG A 224 17.69 -9.94 15.27
N GLN A 225 16.67 -9.07 15.25
CA GLN A 225 15.27 -9.48 15.03
C GLN A 225 15.01 -10.08 13.65
N LEU A 226 15.81 -9.68 12.64
CA LEU A 226 15.79 -10.25 11.30
C LEU A 226 16.65 -11.51 11.15
N GLY A 227 17.18 -12.07 12.24
CA GLY A 227 17.96 -13.31 12.24
C GLY A 227 19.44 -13.12 11.87
N SER A 228 19.98 -11.89 12.00
CA SER A 228 21.39 -11.55 11.74
C SER A 228 21.85 -11.97 10.34
N PRO A 229 21.23 -11.51 9.27
CA PRO A 229 21.52 -11.99 7.91
C PRO A 229 22.96 -11.68 7.50
N SER A 230 23.68 -12.70 7.03
CA SER A 230 25.10 -12.61 6.61
C SER A 230 25.27 -12.46 5.10
N GLY A 231 24.19 -12.24 4.35
CA GLY A 231 24.15 -12.12 2.89
C GLY A 231 22.72 -11.82 2.42
N PRO A 232 22.37 -12.16 1.18
CA PRO A 232 21.02 -11.96 0.66
C PRO A 232 19.96 -12.66 1.51
N PHE A 233 18.83 -11.97 1.75
CA PHE A 233 17.71 -12.50 2.49
C PHE A 233 16.38 -11.99 1.93
N GLU A 234 15.29 -12.67 2.28
CA GLU A 234 13.94 -12.32 1.86
C GLU A 234 13.04 -12.10 3.08
N LEU A 235 12.14 -11.14 2.98
CA LEU A 235 11.11 -10.88 3.98
C LEU A 235 9.73 -11.09 3.35
N ARG A 236 8.88 -11.83 4.05
CA ARG A 236 7.50 -12.11 3.63
C ARG A 236 6.59 -10.97 4.08
N ALA A 237 5.55 -10.75 3.29
CA ALA A 237 4.47 -9.86 3.61
C ALA A 237 3.15 -10.46 3.15
N ARG A 238 2.12 -10.38 3.99
CA ARG A 238 0.76 -10.78 3.68
C ARG A 238 -0.16 -9.58 3.69
N ALA A 239 -0.94 -9.43 2.64
CA ALA A 239 -2.05 -8.49 2.59
C ALA A 239 -3.37 -9.25 2.71
N PHE A 240 -4.34 -8.65 3.38
CA PHE A 240 -5.74 -9.08 3.39
C PHE A 240 -6.48 -8.27 2.34
N ALA A 241 -7.19 -8.96 1.47
CA ALA A 241 -7.95 -8.37 0.38
C ALA A 241 -9.44 -8.67 0.53
N GLY A 242 -10.26 -7.72 0.10
CA GLY A 242 -11.70 -7.87 -0.02
C GLY A 242 -12.18 -7.29 -1.35
N ALA A 243 -13.18 -7.93 -1.96
CA ALA A 243 -13.85 -7.42 -3.16
C ALA A 243 -15.36 -7.59 -3.03
N VAL A 244 -16.11 -6.68 -3.68
CA VAL A 244 -17.57 -6.67 -3.68
C VAL A 244 -18.09 -6.19 -5.03
N MET A 245 -19.21 -6.74 -5.46
CA MET A 245 -20.03 -6.17 -6.54
C MET A 245 -21.16 -5.39 -5.86
N PRO A 246 -21.13 -4.04 -5.90
CA PRO A 246 -22.20 -3.23 -5.33
C PRO A 246 -23.55 -3.56 -5.95
N GLY A 247 -24.58 -3.65 -5.12
CA GLY A 247 -25.95 -3.98 -5.55
C GLY A 247 -26.67 -2.80 -6.19
#